data_aaed3d6f1109706ef317b38f2ce5f207
#
_entry.id   aaed3d6f1109706ef317b38f2ce5f207
#
_cell.length_a   1.000
_cell.length_b   1.000
_cell.length_c   1.000
_cell.angle_alpha   90.00
_cell.angle_beta   90.00
_cell.angle_gamma   90.00
#
_symmetry.space_group_name_H-M   'P 1'
#
loop_
_entity.id
_entity.type
_entity.pdbx_description
1 polymer ?
#
loop_
_entity_poly.entity_id
_entity_poly.type
_entity_poly.pdbx_seq_one_letter_code
_entity_poly.pdbx_strand_id
1 'polypeptide(L)'
;MSSQISPGVPDTIVKLENAHRVYTMGDQKVAALAGIDVEFSRGSFWAIMGSSGSGKSTLMNIVGCLDRLTTGRYIFQGRDISTLSDDGLSDIRLNYLGFIFQSFNLIPQLTVQQNIELPLYYLGWETRRSVDHARHLAGLVGLEQRLNHRPAELSGGQMQRVAIARSLATNPDLILADEPTGNLDSATSRQIMELLSGLHRAGKTIIMVTHEPHIADYATQRLYMQDGRIQEIQGMENP
;
A
#
# COMPACT_ATOMS: atom_id res chain seq x y z
N MET A 1 -30.00 2.21 10.61
CA MET A 1 -29.65 0.93 11.24
C MET A 1 -28.20 1.04 11.67
N SER A 2 -27.97 1.14 12.97
CA SER A 2 -26.64 1.37 13.57
C SER A 2 -25.78 0.14 13.34
N SER A 3 -24.63 0.31 12.65
CA SER A 3 -23.60 -0.71 12.55
C SER A 3 -23.02 -0.99 13.93
N GLN A 4 -23.32 -2.15 14.48
CA GLN A 4 -22.65 -2.65 15.68
C GLN A 4 -21.20 -2.97 15.30
N ILE A 5 -20.28 -2.06 15.66
CA ILE A 5 -18.83 -2.31 15.66
C ILE A 5 -18.58 -3.32 16.78
N SER A 6 -18.03 -4.47 16.44
CA SER A 6 -17.59 -5.47 17.42
C SER A 6 -16.57 -4.80 18.36
N PRO A 7 -16.70 -4.93 19.69
CA PRO A 7 -15.76 -4.32 20.62
C PRO A 7 -14.40 -5.04 20.53
N GLY A 8 -13.35 -4.37 20.07
CA GLY A 8 -11.99 -4.86 20.15
C GLY A 8 -11.01 -4.54 19.01
N VAL A 9 -11.47 -4.07 17.85
CA VAL A 9 -10.54 -3.69 16.77
C VAL A 9 -10.25 -2.19 16.89
N PRO A 10 -8.96 -1.77 17.04
CA PRO A 10 -8.60 -0.36 17.08
C PRO A 10 -9.05 0.37 15.81
N ASP A 11 -9.62 1.57 15.96
CA ASP A 11 -9.98 2.43 14.83
C ASP A 11 -8.73 2.87 14.06
N THR A 12 -7.60 3.05 14.76
CA THR A 12 -6.29 3.34 14.19
C THR A 12 -5.60 2.07 13.71
N ILE A 13 -5.29 1.99 12.40
CA ILE A 13 -4.55 0.85 11.82
C ILE A 13 -3.04 1.04 11.95
N VAL A 14 -2.54 2.26 11.73
CA VAL A 14 -1.12 2.63 11.85
C VAL A 14 -1.00 3.88 12.69
N LYS A 15 -0.08 3.84 13.66
CA LYS A 15 0.34 5.01 14.43
C LYS A 15 1.86 5.06 14.49
N LEU A 16 2.42 6.20 14.13
CA LEU A 16 3.83 6.52 14.32
C LEU A 16 3.94 7.59 15.40
N GLU A 17 4.87 7.39 16.35
CA GLU A 17 5.13 8.32 17.45
C GLU A 17 6.60 8.72 17.42
N ASN A 18 6.86 10.03 17.24
CA ASN A 18 8.19 10.62 17.15
C ASN A 18 9.14 9.80 16.26
N ALA A 19 8.65 9.39 15.08
CA ALA A 19 9.32 8.46 14.20
C ALA A 19 10.48 9.15 13.45
N HIS A 20 11.69 8.61 13.62
CA HIS A 20 12.90 9.07 12.94
C HIS A 20 13.48 7.95 12.08
N ARG A 21 13.96 8.33 10.88
CA ARG A 21 14.79 7.46 10.06
C ARG A 21 16.01 8.23 9.56
N VAL A 22 17.18 7.78 9.98
CA VAL A 22 18.46 8.37 9.57
C VAL A 22 19.26 7.32 8.81
N TYR A 23 19.64 7.65 7.57
CA TYR A 23 20.55 6.83 6.78
C TYR A 23 21.99 7.35 6.94
N THR A 24 22.93 6.43 7.04
CA THR A 24 24.37 6.77 7.05
C THR A 24 24.96 6.42 5.68
N MET A 25 25.49 7.42 4.99
CA MET A 25 26.12 7.31 3.67
C MET A 25 27.58 7.78 3.79
N GLY A 26 28.48 6.84 4.06
CA GLY A 26 29.87 7.19 4.45
C GLY A 26 29.87 8.00 5.75
N ASP A 27 30.47 9.19 5.74
CA ASP A 27 30.54 10.09 6.91
C ASP A 27 29.29 11.00 7.03
N GLN A 28 28.39 10.98 6.07
CA GLN A 28 27.19 11.83 6.10
C GLN A 28 25.99 11.11 6.69
N LYS A 29 25.21 11.83 7.50
CA LYS A 29 23.92 11.38 8.03
C LYS A 29 22.79 12.16 7.37
N VAL A 30 21.85 11.43 6.77
CA VAL A 30 20.66 12.01 6.13
C VAL A 30 19.43 11.60 6.94
N ALA A 31 18.78 12.58 7.57
CA ALA A 31 17.53 12.36 8.28
C ALA A 31 16.38 12.34 7.28
N ALA A 32 15.98 11.16 6.84
CA ALA A 32 14.88 10.99 5.90
C ALA A 32 13.51 11.13 6.57
N LEU A 33 13.39 10.79 7.86
CA LEU A 33 12.27 11.16 8.72
C LEU A 33 12.82 11.83 9.97
N ALA A 34 12.20 12.94 10.38
CA ALA A 34 12.70 13.85 11.42
C ALA A 34 11.61 14.17 12.47
N GLY A 35 11.10 13.13 13.14
CA GLY A 35 10.05 13.25 14.16
C GLY A 35 8.67 13.30 13.54
N ILE A 36 8.22 12.18 12.96
CA ILE A 36 6.88 12.02 12.39
C ILE A 36 5.94 11.51 13.47
N ASP A 37 4.85 12.26 13.70
CA ASP A 37 3.70 11.87 14.49
C ASP A 37 2.48 11.81 13.55
N VAL A 38 1.91 10.62 13.34
CA VAL A 38 0.75 10.44 12.46
C VAL A 38 -0.06 9.20 12.84
N GLU A 39 -1.37 9.28 12.67
CA GLU A 39 -2.29 8.16 12.81
C GLU A 39 -3.11 7.99 11.54
N PHE A 40 -3.14 6.77 11.01
CA PHE A 40 -3.98 6.39 9.89
C PHE A 40 -5.14 5.53 10.40
N SER A 41 -6.36 5.99 10.17
CA SER A 41 -7.57 5.29 10.60
C SER A 41 -7.93 4.16 9.65
N ARG A 42 -8.56 3.13 10.18
CA ARG A 42 -9.10 2.02 9.39
C ARG A 42 -10.19 2.52 8.45
N GLY A 43 -10.21 2.00 7.22
CA GLY A 43 -11.19 2.41 6.20
C GLY A 43 -10.97 3.81 5.64
N SER A 44 -9.84 4.47 5.90
CA SER A 44 -9.50 5.76 5.31
C SER A 44 -8.71 5.60 4.00
N PHE A 45 -8.74 6.64 3.16
CA PHE A 45 -7.90 6.74 1.97
C PHE A 45 -7.03 7.99 2.07
N TRP A 46 -5.72 7.78 2.19
CA TRP A 46 -4.72 8.83 2.33
C TRP A 46 -3.89 9.03 1.07
N ALA A 47 -3.59 10.28 0.76
CA ALA A 47 -2.56 10.65 -0.21
C ALA A 47 -1.40 11.34 0.53
N ILE A 48 -0.20 10.77 0.45
CA ILE A 48 1.04 11.36 0.95
C ILE A 48 1.67 12.13 -0.21
N MET A 49 1.82 13.44 -0.03
CA MET A 49 2.32 14.38 -1.03
C MET A 49 3.59 15.09 -0.56
N GLY A 50 4.30 15.73 -1.48
CA GLY A 50 5.50 16.51 -1.21
C GLY A 50 6.51 16.42 -2.35
N SER A 51 7.54 17.27 -2.32
CA SER A 51 8.61 17.30 -3.32
C SER A 51 9.45 16.02 -3.33
N SER A 52 10.24 15.80 -4.38
CA SER A 52 11.25 14.74 -4.38
C SER A 52 12.21 14.92 -3.19
N GLY A 53 12.56 13.83 -2.53
CA GLY A 53 13.44 13.86 -1.34
C GLY A 53 12.77 14.28 -0.03
N SER A 54 11.47 14.57 0.00
CA SER A 54 10.76 15.00 1.23
C SER A 54 10.56 13.89 2.28
N GLY A 55 10.90 12.63 1.98
CA GLY A 55 10.76 11.49 2.90
C GLY A 55 9.56 10.57 2.65
N LYS A 56 8.72 10.82 1.62
CA LYS A 56 7.50 10.03 1.31
C LYS A 56 7.76 8.53 1.17
N SER A 57 8.71 8.16 0.31
CA SER A 57 9.06 6.75 0.08
C SER A 57 9.64 6.10 1.33
N THR A 58 10.39 6.85 2.14
CA THR A 58 10.86 6.37 3.45
C THR A 58 9.69 6.12 4.39
N LEU A 59 8.74 7.05 4.49
CA LEU A 59 7.53 6.87 5.30
C LEU A 59 6.73 5.65 4.82
N MET A 60 6.53 5.51 3.50
CA MET A 60 5.87 4.36 2.90
C MET A 60 6.59 3.04 3.25
N ASN A 61 7.93 3.00 3.17
CA ASN A 61 8.72 1.82 3.50
C ASN A 61 8.63 1.45 4.98
N ILE A 62 8.62 2.44 5.88
CA ILE A 62 8.41 2.20 7.32
C ILE A 62 7.02 1.63 7.56
N VAL A 63 5.97 2.29 7.06
CA VAL A 63 4.57 1.82 7.20
C VAL A 63 4.40 0.44 6.57
N GLY A 64 5.10 0.18 5.47
CA GLY A 64 5.11 -1.12 4.78
C GLY A 64 5.97 -2.19 5.45
N CYS A 65 6.59 -1.92 6.60
CA CYS A 65 7.52 -2.84 7.25
C CYS A 65 8.69 -3.29 6.33
N LEU A 66 9.03 -2.50 5.31
CA LEU A 66 10.16 -2.75 4.40
C LEU A 66 11.45 -2.14 4.93
N ASP A 67 11.34 -1.20 5.86
CA ASP A 67 12.46 -0.56 6.55
C ASP A 67 12.11 -0.36 8.04
N ARG A 68 13.08 0.06 8.85
CA ARG A 68 12.95 0.21 10.30
C ARG A 68 13.17 1.65 10.72
N LEU A 69 12.51 2.08 11.78
CA LEU A 69 12.82 3.34 12.45
C LEU A 69 14.23 3.29 13.04
N THR A 70 14.93 4.43 13.03
CA THR A 70 16.15 4.64 13.82
C THR A 70 15.78 4.86 15.28
N THR A 71 14.75 5.67 15.54
CA THR A 71 14.15 5.91 16.85
C THR A 71 12.67 6.26 16.71
N GLY A 72 11.92 6.22 17.82
CA GLY A 72 10.47 6.41 17.82
C GLY A 72 9.74 5.09 17.90
N ARG A 73 8.41 5.12 17.74
CA ARG A 73 7.56 3.94 17.86
C ARG A 73 6.67 3.77 16.61
N TYR A 74 6.48 2.51 16.23
CA TYR A 74 5.52 2.12 15.21
C TYR A 74 4.51 1.15 15.82
N ILE A 75 3.27 1.59 15.90
CA ILE A 75 2.15 0.81 16.43
C ILE A 75 1.26 0.41 15.25
N PHE A 76 1.12 -0.89 15.03
CA PHE A 76 0.26 -1.47 14.00
C PHE A 76 -0.89 -2.22 14.68
N GLN A 77 -2.13 -1.81 14.39
CA GLN A 77 -3.35 -2.38 15.00
C GLN A 77 -3.28 -2.46 16.54
N GLY A 78 -2.77 -1.41 17.18
CA GLY A 78 -2.64 -1.32 18.63
C GLY A 78 -1.43 -2.07 19.23
N ARG A 79 -0.65 -2.80 18.42
CA ARG A 79 0.57 -3.51 18.84
C ARG A 79 1.82 -2.72 18.45
N ASP A 80 2.71 -2.47 19.38
CA ASP A 80 4.05 -1.92 19.09
C ASP A 80 4.89 -2.96 18.34
N ILE A 81 5.30 -2.62 17.12
CA ILE A 81 6.08 -3.48 16.25
C ILE A 81 7.49 -2.95 15.99
N SER A 82 7.90 -1.87 16.68
CA SER A 82 9.18 -1.18 16.48
C SER A 82 10.39 -2.10 16.66
N THR A 83 10.27 -3.11 17.52
CA THR A 83 11.37 -4.02 17.90
C THR A 83 11.22 -5.44 17.35
N LEU A 84 10.25 -5.69 16.47
CA LEU A 84 10.07 -7.00 15.87
C LEU A 84 11.29 -7.42 15.05
N SER A 85 11.56 -8.72 15.00
CA SER A 85 12.55 -9.32 14.10
C SER A 85 12.14 -9.16 12.63
N ASP A 86 13.04 -9.44 11.69
CA ASP A 86 12.74 -9.43 10.26
C ASP A 86 11.67 -10.44 9.89
N ASP A 87 11.66 -11.61 10.54
CA ASP A 87 10.60 -12.62 10.38
C ASP A 87 9.25 -12.06 10.85
N GLY A 88 9.21 -11.42 12.04
CA GLY A 88 7.98 -10.81 12.55
C GLY A 88 7.44 -9.69 11.63
N LEU A 89 8.31 -8.86 11.05
CA LEU A 89 7.89 -7.86 10.05
C LEU A 89 7.45 -8.52 8.74
N SER A 90 8.07 -9.64 8.35
CA SER A 90 7.66 -10.41 7.17
C SER A 90 6.28 -11.02 7.34
N ASP A 91 5.96 -11.52 8.54
CA ASP A 91 4.63 -12.02 8.87
C ASP A 91 3.57 -10.92 8.78
N ILE A 92 3.88 -9.69 9.26
CA ILE A 92 2.97 -8.56 9.12
C ILE A 92 2.75 -8.22 7.65
N ARG A 93 3.84 -8.12 6.85
CA ARG A 93 3.74 -7.86 5.41
C ARG A 93 2.85 -8.87 4.70
N LEU A 94 3.07 -10.15 4.98
CA LEU A 94 2.36 -11.22 4.29
C LEU A 94 0.88 -11.27 4.64
N ASN A 95 0.53 -11.06 5.92
CA ASN A 95 -0.82 -11.29 6.40
C ASN A 95 -1.72 -10.05 6.33
N TYR A 96 -1.14 -8.83 6.43
CA TYR A 96 -1.93 -7.62 6.66
C TYR A 96 -1.71 -6.52 5.63
N LEU A 97 -0.63 -6.57 4.81
CA LEU A 97 -0.26 -5.51 3.90
C LEU A 97 -0.35 -5.96 2.44
N GLY A 98 -0.95 -5.11 1.60
CA GLY A 98 -0.92 -5.25 0.14
C GLY A 98 -0.10 -4.14 -0.47
N PHE A 99 0.76 -4.46 -1.46
CA PHE A 99 1.64 -3.47 -2.10
C PHE A 99 1.32 -3.32 -3.58
N ILE A 100 1.25 -2.06 -4.01
CA ILE A 100 1.10 -1.64 -5.40
C ILE A 100 2.24 -0.66 -5.69
N PHE A 101 3.10 -1.00 -6.65
CA PHE A 101 4.28 -0.20 -7.00
C PHE A 101 4.13 0.45 -8.37
N GLN A 102 4.78 1.57 -8.58
CA GLN A 102 4.87 2.27 -9.86
C GLN A 102 5.40 1.37 -10.99
N SER A 103 6.40 0.54 -10.69
CA SER A 103 7.02 -0.40 -11.64
C SER A 103 6.34 -1.76 -11.70
N PHE A 104 5.11 -1.88 -11.15
CA PHE A 104 4.29 -3.10 -11.08
C PHE A 104 4.93 -4.23 -10.27
N ASN A 105 6.22 -4.39 -10.29
CA ASN A 105 7.03 -5.43 -9.61
C ASN A 105 6.46 -6.85 -9.82
N LEU A 106 6.03 -7.15 -11.05
CA LEU A 106 5.59 -8.49 -11.43
C LEU A 106 6.80 -9.38 -11.70
N ILE A 107 6.68 -10.67 -11.40
CA ILE A 107 7.70 -11.65 -11.74
C ILE A 107 7.53 -12.01 -13.22
N PRO A 108 8.51 -11.68 -14.09
CA PRO A 108 8.33 -11.79 -15.54
C PRO A 108 8.13 -13.22 -16.06
N GLN A 109 8.64 -14.21 -15.33
CA GLN A 109 8.55 -15.64 -15.67
C GLN A 109 7.19 -16.25 -15.33
N LEU A 110 6.44 -15.61 -14.44
CA LEU A 110 5.14 -16.08 -13.97
C LEU A 110 4.01 -15.51 -14.84
N THR A 111 2.94 -16.27 -15.00
CA THR A 111 1.70 -15.80 -15.61
C THR A 111 0.96 -14.80 -14.72
N VAL A 112 -0.09 -14.17 -15.23
CA VAL A 112 -1.01 -13.33 -14.44
C VAL A 112 -1.53 -14.10 -13.22
N GLN A 113 -2.08 -15.31 -13.44
CA GLN A 113 -2.59 -16.16 -12.37
C GLN A 113 -1.51 -16.45 -11.33
N GLN A 114 -0.32 -16.87 -11.75
CA GLN A 114 0.78 -17.21 -10.84
C GLN A 114 1.33 -16.00 -10.07
N ASN A 115 1.36 -14.80 -10.68
CA ASN A 115 1.71 -13.58 -9.97
C ASN A 115 0.71 -13.26 -8.85
N ILE A 116 -0.60 -13.48 -9.10
CA ILE A 116 -1.65 -13.26 -8.09
C ILE A 116 -1.59 -14.33 -7.00
N GLU A 117 -1.29 -15.58 -7.34
CA GLU A 117 -1.18 -16.70 -6.40
C GLU A 117 0.04 -16.60 -5.46
N LEU A 118 1.07 -15.85 -5.84
CA LEU A 118 2.36 -15.87 -5.14
C LEU A 118 2.26 -15.61 -3.63
N PRO A 119 1.51 -14.62 -3.12
CA PRO A 119 1.34 -14.43 -1.68
C PRO A 119 0.66 -15.63 -1.00
N LEU A 120 -0.26 -16.29 -1.70
CA LEU A 120 -0.99 -17.46 -1.17
C LEU A 120 -0.08 -18.69 -1.04
N TYR A 121 0.89 -18.83 -1.95
CA TYR A 121 1.93 -19.85 -1.84
C TYR A 121 2.73 -19.70 -0.53
N TYR A 122 3.13 -18.48 -0.18
CA TYR A 122 3.84 -18.21 1.08
C TYR A 122 2.96 -18.42 2.33
N LEU A 123 1.64 -18.27 2.19
CA LEU A 123 0.66 -18.64 3.24
C LEU A 123 0.39 -20.14 3.34
N GLY A 124 0.99 -20.96 2.47
CA GLY A 124 0.78 -22.40 2.46
C GLY A 124 -0.61 -22.85 2.01
N TRP A 125 -1.29 -22.02 1.18
CA TRP A 125 -2.60 -22.41 0.66
C TRP A 125 -2.52 -23.60 -0.29
N GLU A 126 -3.55 -24.45 -0.23
CA GLU A 126 -3.72 -25.55 -1.18
C GLU A 126 -3.84 -24.99 -2.62
N THR A 127 -3.17 -25.65 -3.59
CA THR A 127 -3.07 -25.20 -4.98
C THR A 127 -4.44 -24.92 -5.61
N ARG A 128 -5.42 -25.82 -5.45
CA ARG A 128 -6.75 -25.64 -6.03
C ARG A 128 -7.44 -24.38 -5.49
N ARG A 129 -7.39 -24.17 -4.18
CA ARG A 129 -7.95 -23.00 -3.52
C ARG A 129 -7.28 -21.71 -4.00
N SER A 130 -5.93 -21.71 -4.15
CA SER A 130 -5.16 -20.58 -4.65
C SER A 130 -5.56 -20.21 -6.06
N VAL A 131 -5.67 -21.19 -6.96
CA VAL A 131 -6.10 -21.02 -8.36
C VAL A 131 -7.49 -20.38 -8.44
N ASP A 132 -8.47 -20.92 -7.71
CA ASP A 132 -9.84 -20.42 -7.75
C ASP A 132 -9.92 -18.98 -7.20
N HIS A 133 -9.17 -18.69 -6.14
CA HIS A 133 -9.09 -17.34 -5.56
C HIS A 133 -8.39 -16.35 -6.50
N ALA A 134 -7.28 -16.74 -7.13
CA ALA A 134 -6.59 -15.90 -8.10
C ALA A 134 -7.45 -15.58 -9.33
N ARG A 135 -8.24 -16.53 -9.82
CA ARG A 135 -9.23 -16.31 -10.88
C ARG A 135 -10.29 -15.31 -10.48
N HIS A 136 -10.82 -15.44 -9.27
CA HIS A 136 -11.78 -14.48 -8.74
C HIS A 136 -11.19 -13.07 -8.69
N LEU A 137 -9.97 -12.90 -8.15
CA LEU A 137 -9.29 -11.61 -8.09
C LEU A 137 -8.97 -11.04 -9.48
N ALA A 138 -8.56 -11.87 -10.43
CA ALA A 138 -8.36 -11.45 -11.81
C ALA A 138 -9.69 -10.94 -12.43
N GLY A 139 -10.81 -11.57 -12.10
CA GLY A 139 -12.15 -11.10 -12.49
C GLY A 139 -12.48 -9.72 -11.93
N LEU A 140 -12.19 -9.47 -10.65
CA LEU A 140 -12.43 -8.16 -10.02
C LEU A 140 -11.69 -7.01 -10.71
N VAL A 141 -10.57 -7.30 -11.38
CA VAL A 141 -9.78 -6.29 -12.09
C VAL A 141 -9.93 -6.36 -13.62
N GLY A 142 -10.84 -7.22 -14.14
CA GLY A 142 -11.15 -7.35 -15.57
C GLY A 142 -10.06 -8.05 -16.38
N LEU A 143 -9.40 -9.07 -15.79
CA LEU A 143 -8.31 -9.84 -16.41
C LEU A 143 -8.62 -11.34 -16.58
N GLU A 144 -9.89 -11.77 -16.55
CA GLU A 144 -10.30 -13.18 -16.65
C GLU A 144 -9.76 -13.87 -17.92
N GLN A 145 -9.68 -13.10 -19.01
CA GLN A 145 -9.22 -13.61 -20.31
C GLN A 145 -7.69 -13.59 -20.45
N ARG A 146 -6.97 -13.14 -19.41
CA ARG A 146 -5.50 -12.93 -19.44
C ARG A 146 -4.73 -13.81 -18.46
N LEU A 147 -5.37 -14.72 -17.76
CA LEU A 147 -4.79 -15.55 -16.68
C LEU A 147 -3.47 -16.25 -17.09
N ASN A 148 -3.38 -16.73 -18.32
CA ASN A 148 -2.21 -17.44 -18.83
C ASN A 148 -1.14 -16.53 -19.49
N HIS A 149 -1.41 -15.22 -19.63
CA HIS A 149 -0.44 -14.29 -20.20
C HIS A 149 0.67 -13.98 -19.19
N ARG A 150 1.85 -13.66 -19.70
CA ARG A 150 2.99 -13.18 -18.93
C ARG A 150 3.05 -11.64 -18.97
N PRO A 151 3.77 -11.00 -18.04
CA PRO A 151 3.87 -9.54 -18.00
C PRO A 151 4.30 -8.91 -19.33
N ALA A 152 5.21 -9.53 -20.08
CA ALA A 152 5.66 -9.04 -21.38
C ALA A 152 4.55 -8.98 -22.46
N GLU A 153 3.43 -9.66 -22.25
CA GLU A 153 2.29 -9.73 -23.17
C GLU A 153 1.15 -8.77 -22.76
N LEU A 154 1.39 -7.92 -21.74
CA LEU A 154 0.38 -7.05 -21.14
C LEU A 154 0.72 -5.57 -21.38
N SER A 155 -0.32 -4.76 -21.52
CA SER A 155 -0.16 -3.30 -21.43
C SER A 155 0.20 -2.85 -20.00
N GLY A 156 0.73 -1.63 -19.83
CA GLY A 156 1.03 -1.05 -18.52
C GLY A 156 -0.17 -1.08 -17.57
N GLY A 157 -1.35 -0.68 -18.05
CA GLY A 157 -2.58 -0.72 -17.27
C GLY A 157 -3.02 -2.14 -16.88
N GLN A 158 -2.79 -3.12 -17.74
CA GLN A 158 -3.04 -4.54 -17.42
C GLN A 158 -2.05 -5.04 -16.37
N MET A 159 -0.76 -4.70 -16.48
CA MET A 159 0.25 -5.03 -15.46
C MET A 159 -0.10 -4.42 -14.10
N GLN A 160 -0.57 -3.18 -14.06
CA GLN A 160 -1.00 -2.53 -12.82
C GLN A 160 -2.23 -3.21 -12.21
N ARG A 161 -3.19 -3.63 -13.03
CA ARG A 161 -4.34 -4.42 -12.56
C ARG A 161 -3.91 -5.77 -11.97
N VAL A 162 -2.90 -6.44 -12.54
CA VAL A 162 -2.31 -7.66 -11.94
C VAL A 162 -1.68 -7.35 -10.58
N ALA A 163 -0.91 -6.25 -10.46
CA ALA A 163 -0.31 -5.83 -9.19
C ALA A 163 -1.38 -5.53 -8.13
N ILE A 164 -2.49 -4.89 -8.51
CA ILE A 164 -3.64 -4.66 -7.62
C ILE A 164 -4.29 -5.99 -7.21
N ALA A 165 -4.57 -6.91 -8.14
CA ALA A 165 -5.12 -8.21 -7.80
C ALA A 165 -4.20 -9.00 -6.87
N ARG A 166 -2.89 -8.99 -7.12
CA ARG A 166 -1.88 -9.61 -6.24
C ARG A 166 -1.88 -8.99 -4.85
N SER A 167 -1.99 -7.66 -4.74
CA SER A 167 -2.04 -6.97 -3.44
C SER A 167 -3.25 -7.36 -2.61
N LEU A 168 -4.34 -7.81 -3.24
CA LEU A 168 -5.58 -8.26 -2.59
C LEU A 168 -5.56 -9.74 -2.21
N ALA A 169 -4.58 -10.52 -2.65
CA ALA A 169 -4.59 -11.98 -2.53
C ALA A 169 -4.74 -12.48 -1.09
N THR A 170 -4.09 -11.84 -0.14
CA THR A 170 -4.16 -12.19 1.28
C THR A 170 -5.31 -11.52 2.02
N ASN A 171 -6.18 -10.77 1.32
CA ASN A 171 -7.23 -9.93 1.90
C ASN A 171 -6.69 -8.93 2.94
N PRO A 172 -5.72 -8.08 2.58
CA PRO A 172 -5.00 -7.23 3.52
C PRO A 172 -5.90 -6.20 4.20
N ASP A 173 -5.49 -5.76 5.40
CA ASP A 173 -6.13 -4.67 6.15
C ASP A 173 -5.71 -3.29 5.62
N LEU A 174 -4.49 -3.20 5.05
CA LEU A 174 -3.90 -1.96 4.54
C LEU A 174 -3.28 -2.20 3.15
N ILE A 175 -3.64 -1.35 2.20
CA ILE A 175 -3.05 -1.29 0.87
C ILE A 175 -2.13 -0.07 0.79
N LEU A 176 -0.88 -0.31 0.40
CA LEU A 176 0.14 0.70 0.18
C LEU A 176 0.38 0.85 -1.32
N ALA A 177 0.16 2.06 -1.87
CA ALA A 177 0.29 2.32 -3.29
C ALA A 177 1.34 3.42 -3.54
N ASP A 178 2.49 3.03 -4.09
CA ASP A 178 3.58 3.94 -4.43
C ASP A 178 3.47 4.36 -5.89
N GLU A 179 3.04 5.61 -6.11
CA GLU A 179 2.81 6.20 -7.44
C GLU A 179 2.06 5.26 -8.40
N PRO A 180 0.84 4.78 -8.05
CA PRO A 180 0.19 3.67 -8.76
C PRO A 180 -0.18 3.99 -10.21
N THR A 181 -0.07 5.25 -10.63
CA THR A 181 -0.40 5.74 -11.97
C THR A 181 0.78 6.32 -12.73
N GLY A 182 1.97 6.42 -12.10
CA GLY A 182 3.11 7.18 -12.62
C GLY A 182 3.70 6.68 -13.96
N ASN A 183 3.40 5.45 -14.38
CA ASN A 183 3.83 4.87 -15.66
C ASN A 183 2.68 4.65 -16.64
N LEU A 184 1.53 5.31 -16.45
CA LEU A 184 0.32 5.10 -17.21
C LEU A 184 -0.14 6.38 -17.92
N ASP A 185 -0.85 6.21 -19.04
CA ASP A 185 -1.56 7.32 -19.66
C ASP A 185 -2.74 7.81 -18.80
N SER A 186 -3.23 9.02 -19.06
CA SER A 186 -4.26 9.66 -18.23
C SER A 186 -5.60 8.91 -18.22
N ALA A 187 -5.97 8.23 -19.30
CA ALA A 187 -7.22 7.46 -19.35
C ALA A 187 -7.10 6.17 -18.51
N THR A 188 -5.98 5.48 -18.63
CA THR A 188 -5.67 4.29 -17.82
C THR A 188 -5.50 4.65 -16.34
N SER A 189 -4.82 5.78 -16.03
CA SER A 189 -4.66 6.29 -14.67
C SER A 189 -6.00 6.48 -13.97
N ARG A 190 -6.97 7.08 -14.66
CA ARG A 190 -8.33 7.28 -14.15
C ARG A 190 -9.00 5.95 -13.81
N GLN A 191 -8.90 4.94 -14.69
CA GLN A 191 -9.45 3.62 -14.45
C GLN A 191 -8.82 2.92 -13.23
N ILE A 192 -7.51 3.07 -13.04
CA ILE A 192 -6.81 2.53 -11.87
C ILE A 192 -7.29 3.23 -10.58
N MET A 193 -7.43 4.56 -10.62
CA MET A 193 -7.91 5.30 -9.46
C MET A 193 -9.38 5.00 -9.13
N GLU A 194 -10.24 4.79 -10.12
CA GLU A 194 -11.62 4.33 -9.92
C GLU A 194 -11.66 2.93 -9.26
N LEU A 195 -10.76 2.02 -9.65
CA LEU A 195 -10.63 0.71 -9.02
C LEU A 195 -10.21 0.84 -7.55
N LEU A 196 -9.17 1.65 -7.24
CA LEU A 196 -8.73 1.89 -5.85
C LEU A 196 -9.84 2.55 -5.02
N SER A 197 -10.55 3.54 -5.58
CA SER A 197 -11.71 4.15 -4.92
C SER A 197 -12.83 3.14 -4.66
N GLY A 198 -13.05 2.20 -5.57
CA GLY A 198 -13.97 1.08 -5.37
C GLY A 198 -13.57 0.21 -4.18
N LEU A 199 -12.28 -0.10 -4.05
CA LEU A 199 -11.75 -0.87 -2.90
C LEU A 199 -11.90 -0.09 -1.59
N HIS A 200 -11.64 1.21 -1.59
CA HIS A 200 -11.87 2.07 -0.43
C HIS A 200 -13.35 2.06 -0.03
N ARG A 201 -14.29 2.27 -0.97
CA ARG A 201 -15.74 2.19 -0.69
C ARG A 201 -16.18 0.81 -0.17
N ALA A 202 -15.45 -0.24 -0.51
CA ALA A 202 -15.65 -1.59 0.04
C ALA A 202 -15.02 -1.78 1.43
N GLY A 203 -14.49 -0.72 2.06
CA GLY A 203 -13.94 -0.70 3.42
C GLY A 203 -12.44 -0.95 3.53
N LYS A 204 -11.69 -1.00 2.43
CA LYS A 204 -10.23 -1.13 2.49
C LYS A 204 -9.57 0.18 2.93
N THR A 205 -8.55 0.08 3.76
CA THR A 205 -7.67 1.20 4.10
C THR A 205 -6.60 1.33 3.02
N ILE A 206 -6.38 2.55 2.51
CA ILE A 206 -5.40 2.80 1.44
C ILE A 206 -4.51 3.97 1.86
N ILE A 207 -3.20 3.80 1.74
CA ILE A 207 -2.21 4.88 1.81
C ILE A 207 -1.49 4.93 0.48
N MET A 208 -1.61 6.05 -0.22
CA MET A 208 -1.02 6.27 -1.53
C MET A 208 0.03 7.37 -1.44
N VAL A 209 1.19 7.16 -2.07
CA VAL A 209 2.14 8.23 -2.38
C VAL A 209 1.88 8.71 -3.80
N THR A 210 1.78 10.01 -3.99
CA THR A 210 1.72 10.63 -5.31
C THR A 210 2.25 12.06 -5.26
N HIS A 211 2.80 12.53 -6.37
CA HIS A 211 3.16 13.93 -6.56
C HIS A 211 2.15 14.68 -7.45
N GLU A 212 1.14 13.98 -7.96
CA GLU A 212 0.13 14.53 -8.87
C GLU A 212 -1.14 14.95 -8.09
N PRO A 213 -1.47 16.26 -8.06
CA PRO A 213 -2.63 16.76 -7.30
C PRO A 213 -3.95 16.10 -7.71
N HIS A 214 -4.19 15.91 -9.01
CA HIS A 214 -5.41 15.29 -9.52
C HIS A 214 -5.56 13.80 -9.17
N ILE A 215 -4.47 13.10 -8.87
CA ILE A 215 -4.48 11.74 -8.33
C ILE A 215 -4.76 11.78 -6.83
N ALA A 216 -4.20 12.77 -6.12
CA ALA A 216 -4.48 12.96 -4.69
C ALA A 216 -5.94 13.32 -4.41
N ASP A 217 -6.68 13.88 -5.38
CA ASP A 217 -8.11 14.21 -5.27
C ASP A 217 -9.01 12.98 -5.03
N TYR A 218 -8.54 11.78 -5.32
CA TYR A 218 -9.26 10.54 -5.02
C TYR A 218 -9.19 10.12 -3.54
N ALA A 219 -8.24 10.67 -2.78
CA ALA A 219 -8.09 10.37 -1.35
C ALA A 219 -9.03 11.22 -0.51
N THR A 220 -9.44 10.69 0.64
CA THR A 220 -10.27 11.42 1.62
C THR A 220 -9.43 12.28 2.57
N GLN A 221 -8.12 12.01 2.66
CA GLN A 221 -7.18 12.78 3.48
C GLN A 221 -5.87 12.97 2.73
N ARG A 222 -5.21 14.10 2.96
CA ARG A 222 -3.92 14.42 2.37
C ARG A 222 -2.91 14.77 3.46
N LEU A 223 -1.70 14.25 3.32
CA LEU A 223 -0.57 14.52 4.19
C LEU A 223 0.54 15.12 3.33
N TYR A 224 1.00 16.31 3.67
CA TYR A 224 2.07 16.99 2.96
C TYR A 224 3.39 16.87 3.73
N MET A 225 4.42 16.35 3.06
CA MET A 225 5.75 16.17 3.61
C MET A 225 6.75 17.14 3.00
N GLN A 226 7.64 17.67 3.84
CA GLN A 226 8.82 18.43 3.45
C GLN A 226 9.95 18.16 4.43
N ASP A 227 11.16 17.92 3.91
CA ASP A 227 12.39 17.73 4.70
C ASP A 227 12.25 16.72 5.84
N GLY A 228 11.60 15.59 5.56
CA GLY A 228 11.38 14.50 6.51
C GLY A 228 10.35 14.81 7.61
N ARG A 229 9.54 15.86 7.48
CA ARG A 229 8.52 16.28 8.45
C ARG A 229 7.15 16.39 7.80
N ILE A 230 6.11 16.24 8.59
CA ILE A 230 4.74 16.57 8.17
C ILE A 230 4.59 18.09 8.32
N GLN A 231 4.19 18.74 7.23
CA GLN A 231 3.90 20.18 7.21
C GLN A 231 2.42 20.44 7.46
N GLU A 232 1.57 19.60 6.87
CA GLU A 232 0.13 19.77 6.90
C GLU A 232 -0.59 18.44 6.74
N ILE A 233 -1.74 18.32 7.39
CA ILE A 233 -2.72 17.27 7.17
C ILE A 233 -4.05 17.93 6.84
N GLN A 234 -4.63 17.61 5.69
CA GLN A 234 -5.92 18.11 5.24
C GLN A 234 -6.92 16.95 5.18
N GLY A 235 -8.02 17.07 5.92
CA GLY A 235 -9.20 16.23 5.73
C GLY A 235 -10.03 16.78 4.56
N MET A 236 -10.46 15.92 3.63
CA MET A 236 -11.46 16.30 2.64
C MET A 236 -12.83 16.03 3.26
N GLU A 237 -13.67 17.05 3.40
CA GLU A 237 -15.10 16.82 3.67
C GLU A 237 -15.65 16.00 2.50
N ASN A 238 -16.28 14.87 2.80
CA ASN A 238 -16.97 14.07 1.77
C ASN A 238 -18.01 14.96 1.07
N PRO A 239 -18.00 15.05 -0.28
CA PRO A 239 -19.06 15.73 -1.01
C PRO A 239 -20.40 15.02 -0.87
#